data_9c630937c043d1b13c9bf1b2fc6c4a8a
#
_entry.id   9c630937c043d1b13c9bf1b2fc6c4a8a
#
_cell.length_a   1.000
_cell.length_b   1.000
_cell.length_c   1.000
_cell.angle_alpha   90.00
_cell.angle_beta   90.00
_cell.angle_gamma   90.00
#
_symmetry.space_group_name_H-M   'P 1'
#
loop_
_entity.id
_entity.type
_entity.pdbx_description
1 polymer ?
#
loop_
_entity_poly.entity_id
_entity_poly.type
_entity_poly.pdbx_seq_one_letter_code
_entity_poly.pdbx_strand_id
1 'polypeptide(L)'
;MTTAQKIIKYLAIAFAIALIVGIISSIASLFGMFYIFDRATDGGGEIGEMTEIFDEEFSSLEIEVGAASLTIETGEHFSVLCNNSAVTAKKKGETLEITEKSNAWIQSKNESSLTVILPEGTVLQNFDLDVGAGRIVITHLTAETVEIDIGAAKLEAEYLCAKKRIDADLGAGDFTIRAGYLKSPDFDLGVGKTTITATVDGDGDFDCGVGEVDLTIYGSPADYTIRASRGIGDIRVDGRSVSDGDVIGNGSRTVRISGGVGSVSVSFLQD
;
A
#
# COMPACT_ATOMS: atom_id res chain seq x y z
N MET A 1 -0.54 -37.93 -3.10
CA MET A 1 -1.16 -37.52 -1.82
C MET A 1 -2.08 -38.61 -1.35
N THR A 2 -1.91 -39.08 -0.12
CA THR A 2 -2.83 -40.04 0.52
C THR A 2 -4.18 -39.39 0.82
N THR A 3 -5.23 -40.20 0.99
CA THR A 3 -6.58 -39.69 1.34
C THR A 3 -6.55 -38.83 2.61
N ALA A 4 -5.73 -39.21 3.60
CA ALA A 4 -5.54 -38.44 4.83
C ALA A 4 -4.92 -37.06 4.58
N GLN A 5 -3.94 -36.95 3.70
CA GLN A 5 -3.32 -35.65 3.33
C GLN A 5 -4.31 -34.74 2.60
N LYS A 6 -5.20 -35.29 1.78
CA LYS A 6 -6.26 -34.50 1.12
C LYS A 6 -7.27 -33.97 2.15
N ILE A 7 -7.67 -34.79 3.12
CA ILE A 7 -8.61 -34.39 4.18
C ILE A 7 -7.99 -33.29 5.04
N ILE A 8 -6.73 -33.41 5.46
CA ILE A 8 -6.02 -32.40 6.24
C ILE A 8 -5.91 -31.09 5.46
N LYS A 9 -5.58 -31.15 4.16
CA LYS A 9 -5.52 -29.98 3.30
C LYS A 9 -6.87 -29.25 3.23
N TYR A 10 -7.97 -29.95 2.98
CA TYR A 10 -9.29 -29.32 2.90
C TYR A 10 -9.78 -28.80 4.26
N LEU A 11 -9.45 -29.47 5.37
CA LEU A 11 -9.73 -28.97 6.71
C LEU A 11 -8.95 -27.69 7.02
N ALA A 12 -7.67 -27.61 6.64
CA ALA A 12 -6.86 -26.40 6.81
C ALA A 12 -7.41 -25.23 5.98
N ILE A 13 -7.80 -25.49 4.73
CA ILE A 13 -8.42 -24.46 3.86
C ILE A 13 -9.76 -23.98 4.45
N ALA A 14 -10.62 -24.91 4.89
CA ALA A 14 -11.90 -24.56 5.51
C ALA A 14 -11.71 -23.76 6.80
N PHE A 15 -10.70 -24.12 7.61
CA PHE A 15 -10.35 -23.39 8.84
C PHE A 15 -9.83 -21.98 8.53
N ALA A 16 -8.95 -21.85 7.53
CA ALA A 16 -8.44 -20.54 7.08
C ALA A 16 -9.58 -19.65 6.58
N ILE A 17 -10.50 -20.17 5.76
CA ILE A 17 -11.68 -19.44 5.28
C ILE A 17 -12.58 -19.03 6.46
N ALA A 18 -12.84 -19.93 7.41
CA ALA A 18 -13.63 -19.63 8.59
C ALA A 18 -12.98 -18.54 9.48
N LEU A 19 -11.65 -18.55 9.58
CA LEU A 19 -10.88 -17.58 10.32
C LEU A 19 -10.92 -16.21 9.64
N ILE A 20 -10.74 -16.14 8.31
CA ILE A 20 -10.88 -14.93 7.50
C ILE A 20 -12.30 -14.35 7.62
N VAL A 21 -13.34 -15.17 7.47
CA VAL A 21 -14.72 -14.74 7.64
C VAL A 21 -14.97 -14.27 9.07
N GLY A 22 -14.39 -14.93 10.07
CA GLY A 22 -14.46 -14.54 11.49
C GLY A 22 -13.80 -13.17 11.74
N ILE A 23 -12.63 -12.93 11.16
CA ILE A 23 -11.91 -11.65 11.26
C ILE A 23 -12.71 -10.55 10.56
N ILE A 24 -13.17 -10.76 9.34
CA ILE A 24 -13.99 -9.79 8.58
C ILE A 24 -15.30 -9.50 9.35
N SER A 25 -15.95 -10.52 9.91
CA SER A 25 -17.17 -10.34 10.70
C SER A 25 -16.89 -9.62 12.03
N SER A 26 -15.73 -9.85 12.65
CA SER A 26 -15.31 -9.15 13.86
C SER A 26 -15.00 -7.68 13.58
N ILE A 27 -14.31 -7.39 12.48
CA ILE A 27 -14.07 -6.05 11.99
C ILE A 27 -15.40 -5.35 11.66
N ALA A 28 -16.30 -6.00 10.91
CA ALA A 28 -17.61 -5.45 10.60
C ALA A 28 -18.48 -5.25 11.87
N SER A 29 -18.35 -6.12 12.88
CA SER A 29 -19.04 -5.97 14.18
C SER A 29 -18.45 -4.85 15.02
N LEU A 30 -17.12 -4.65 14.98
CA LEU A 30 -16.46 -3.50 15.60
C LEU A 30 -16.91 -2.21 14.93
N PHE A 31 -16.97 -2.16 13.60
CA PHE A 31 -17.54 -1.03 12.86
C PHE A 31 -19.02 -0.79 13.24
N GLY A 32 -19.84 -1.84 13.34
CA GLY A 32 -21.23 -1.74 13.78
C GLY A 32 -21.39 -1.28 15.23
N MET A 33 -20.53 -1.70 16.14
CA MET A 33 -20.53 -1.30 17.55
C MET A 33 -20.02 0.16 17.69
N PHE A 34 -19.02 0.58 16.92
CA PHE A 34 -18.60 1.98 16.83
C PHE A 34 -19.73 2.87 16.30
N TYR A 35 -20.51 2.39 15.33
CA TYR A 35 -21.65 3.15 14.77
C TYR A 35 -22.77 3.42 15.82
N ILE A 36 -22.92 2.57 16.83
CA ILE A 36 -23.91 2.73 17.90
C ILE A 36 -23.34 3.60 19.03
N PHE A 37 -22.05 3.50 19.33
CA PHE A 37 -21.43 4.24 20.43
C PHE A 37 -21.21 5.74 20.10
N ASP A 38 -21.01 6.07 18.84
CA ASP A 38 -20.66 7.42 18.38
C ASP A 38 -21.86 8.37 18.19
N ARG A 39 -23.08 7.90 18.37
CA ARG A 39 -24.27 8.75 18.37
C ARG A 39 -24.33 9.72 19.59
N ALA A 40 -23.35 9.64 20.46
CA ALA A 40 -23.29 10.39 21.73
C ALA A 40 -22.16 11.43 21.80
N THR A 41 -21.28 11.57 20.80
CA THR A 41 -20.18 12.54 20.83
C THR A 41 -20.21 13.44 19.60
N ASP A 42 -20.50 14.70 19.86
CA ASP A 42 -20.55 15.81 18.89
C ASP A 42 -19.11 16.19 18.51
N GLY A 43 -18.57 15.74 17.38
CA GLY A 43 -17.16 15.99 17.03
C GLY A 43 -16.75 15.69 15.58
N GLY A 44 -17.68 15.35 14.69
CA GLY A 44 -17.37 15.09 13.28
C GLY A 44 -17.02 16.36 12.52
N GLY A 45 -16.06 16.26 11.57
CA GLY A 45 -15.77 17.32 10.64
C GLY A 45 -16.93 17.56 9.67
N GLU A 46 -17.17 18.82 9.32
CA GLU A 46 -18.11 19.17 8.27
C GLU A 46 -17.42 19.01 6.91
N ILE A 47 -18.09 18.32 5.97
CA ILE A 47 -17.66 18.24 4.57
C ILE A 47 -18.27 19.43 3.83
N GLY A 48 -17.40 20.26 3.28
CA GLY A 48 -17.74 21.46 2.55
C GLY A 48 -17.20 21.47 1.11
N GLU A 49 -16.92 22.65 0.62
CA GLU A 49 -16.20 22.86 -0.64
C GLU A 49 -14.70 22.61 -0.44
N MET A 50 -13.99 22.23 -1.52
CA MET A 50 -12.54 22.13 -1.50
C MET A 50 -11.92 23.48 -1.23
N THR A 51 -11.14 23.60 -0.20
CA THR A 51 -10.42 24.81 0.19
C THR A 51 -8.94 24.53 0.34
N GLU A 52 -8.13 25.52 -0.01
CA GLU A 52 -6.69 25.46 0.24
C GLU A 52 -6.43 25.65 1.72
N ILE A 53 -5.77 24.69 2.34
CA ILE A 53 -5.46 24.67 3.77
C ILE A 53 -3.97 24.83 4.04
N PHE A 54 -3.13 24.81 2.99
CA PHE A 54 -1.69 24.98 3.08
C PHE A 54 -1.09 25.31 1.69
N ASP A 55 -0.09 26.21 1.63
CA ASP A 55 0.55 26.73 0.41
C ASP A 55 2.06 27.05 0.53
N GLU A 56 2.73 26.49 1.55
CA GLU A 56 4.16 26.73 1.76
C GLU A 56 5.01 25.55 1.28
N GLU A 57 6.30 25.79 0.99
CA GLU A 57 7.28 24.76 0.64
C GLU A 57 7.59 23.85 1.83
N PHE A 58 7.81 22.57 1.55
CA PHE A 58 8.27 21.56 2.51
C PHE A 58 9.19 20.55 1.83
N SER A 59 9.95 19.80 2.60
CA SER A 59 10.84 18.76 2.09
C SER A 59 10.49 17.35 2.58
N SER A 60 9.61 17.22 3.55
CA SER A 60 9.06 15.94 4.01
C SER A 60 7.55 16.06 4.18
N LEU A 61 6.84 14.99 3.89
CA LEU A 61 5.38 14.94 3.94
C LEU A 61 4.94 13.74 4.79
N GLU A 62 4.13 14.01 5.81
CA GLU A 62 3.48 13.02 6.67
C GLU A 62 1.98 13.20 6.59
N ILE A 63 1.26 12.14 6.24
CA ILE A 63 -0.21 12.13 6.10
C ILE A 63 -0.79 11.03 6.97
N GLU A 64 -1.57 11.40 7.97
CA GLU A 64 -2.30 10.48 8.85
C GLU A 64 -3.80 10.79 8.76
N VAL A 65 -4.55 9.95 8.05
CA VAL A 65 -6.00 10.13 7.85
C VAL A 65 -6.76 8.81 7.99
N GLY A 66 -7.89 8.87 8.68
CA GLY A 66 -8.70 7.67 8.95
C GLY A 66 -9.42 7.15 7.72
N ALA A 67 -10.11 8.03 6.97
CA ALA A 67 -10.80 7.65 5.73
C ALA A 67 -10.89 8.81 4.74
N ALA A 68 -10.25 8.69 3.58
CA ALA A 68 -10.24 9.75 2.59
C ALA A 68 -10.08 9.25 1.16
N SER A 69 -10.53 10.08 0.21
CA SER A 69 -10.08 10.05 -1.17
C SER A 69 -8.86 10.98 -1.27
N LEU A 70 -7.67 10.42 -1.24
CA LEU A 70 -6.40 11.14 -1.30
C LEU A 70 -5.88 11.16 -2.74
N THR A 71 -5.53 12.34 -3.22
CA THR A 71 -4.83 12.53 -4.49
C THR A 71 -3.49 13.23 -4.23
N ILE A 72 -2.41 12.70 -4.76
CA ILE A 72 -1.10 13.36 -4.82
C ILE A 72 -0.78 13.60 -6.29
N GLU A 73 -0.68 14.84 -6.68
CA GLU A 73 -0.47 15.23 -8.07
C GLU A 73 0.59 16.31 -8.24
N THR A 74 1.06 16.50 -9.48
CA THR A 74 2.01 17.55 -9.81
C THR A 74 1.30 18.83 -10.22
N GLY A 75 1.87 19.98 -9.83
CA GLY A 75 1.38 21.30 -10.18
C GLY A 75 2.46 22.36 -10.19
N GLU A 76 2.09 23.63 -10.19
CA GLU A 76 3.04 24.75 -10.30
C GLU A 76 3.68 25.12 -8.94
N HIS A 77 2.97 24.92 -7.83
CA HIS A 77 3.40 25.27 -6.48
C HIS A 77 2.89 24.24 -5.47
N PHE A 78 3.50 24.25 -4.27
CA PHE A 78 3.01 23.43 -3.16
C PHE A 78 1.63 23.90 -2.73
N SER A 79 0.70 22.99 -2.62
CA SER A 79 -0.64 23.27 -2.13
C SER A 79 -1.29 22.04 -1.52
N VAL A 80 -2.12 22.22 -0.52
CA VAL A 80 -2.98 21.19 0.05
C VAL A 80 -4.41 21.69 0.05
N LEU A 81 -5.27 20.97 -0.65
CA LEU A 81 -6.70 21.23 -0.75
C LEU A 81 -7.46 20.16 0.02
N CYS A 82 -8.44 20.57 0.81
CA CYS A 82 -9.27 19.63 1.56
C CYS A 82 -10.71 20.16 1.68
N ASN A 83 -11.68 19.24 1.66
CA ASN A 83 -13.10 19.57 1.88
C ASN A 83 -13.58 19.20 3.30
N ASN A 84 -12.72 18.61 4.14
CA ASN A 84 -13.06 18.16 5.50
C ASN A 84 -12.43 19.08 6.56
N SER A 85 -13.27 19.78 7.32
CA SER A 85 -12.79 20.71 8.37
C SER A 85 -12.07 20.03 9.54
N ALA A 86 -12.14 18.70 9.65
CA ALA A 86 -11.39 17.95 10.65
C ALA A 86 -9.94 17.70 10.26
N VAL A 87 -9.60 17.82 8.96
CA VAL A 87 -8.24 17.69 8.47
C VAL A 87 -7.48 19.01 8.70
N THR A 88 -6.27 18.90 9.19
CA THR A 88 -5.39 20.05 9.41
C THR A 88 -4.01 19.79 8.82
N ALA A 89 -3.47 20.78 8.14
CA ALA A 89 -2.10 20.77 7.64
C ALA A 89 -1.24 21.73 8.45
N LYS A 90 -0.10 21.27 8.94
CA LYS A 90 0.81 22.06 9.78
C LYS A 90 2.25 21.74 9.43
N LYS A 91 3.03 22.78 9.16
CA LYS A 91 4.46 22.65 8.98
C LYS A 91 5.19 22.65 10.33
N LYS A 92 6.00 21.62 10.54
CA LYS A 92 6.92 21.50 11.67
C LYS A 92 8.35 21.37 11.15
N GLY A 93 9.13 22.44 11.22
CA GLY A 93 10.43 22.52 10.56
C GLY A 93 10.28 22.40 9.05
N GLU A 94 10.84 21.35 8.45
CA GLU A 94 10.73 21.07 7.01
C GLU A 94 9.69 19.98 6.67
N THR A 95 8.97 19.48 7.67
CA THR A 95 7.93 18.46 7.49
C THR A 95 6.55 19.10 7.47
N LEU A 96 5.76 18.82 6.45
CA LEU A 96 4.32 19.07 6.43
C LEU A 96 3.61 17.85 7.02
N GLU A 97 2.94 18.06 8.15
CA GLU A 97 2.06 17.07 8.77
C GLU A 97 0.60 17.37 8.41
N ILE A 98 -0.07 16.40 7.81
CA ILE A 98 -1.50 16.44 7.49
C ILE A 98 -2.18 15.39 8.36
N THR A 99 -3.01 15.83 9.30
CA THR A 99 -3.65 14.94 10.27
C THR A 99 -5.15 15.15 10.32
N GLU A 100 -5.91 14.07 10.46
CA GLU A 100 -7.33 14.10 10.71
C GLU A 100 -7.62 13.90 12.21
N LYS A 101 -8.49 14.71 12.79
CA LYS A 101 -8.92 14.51 14.20
C LYS A 101 -9.61 13.17 14.35
N SER A 102 -9.21 12.41 15.36
CA SER A 102 -9.48 10.99 15.60
C SER A 102 -10.96 10.67 15.66
N ASN A 103 -11.92 11.08 15.20
CA ASN A 103 -13.32 10.59 15.18
C ASN A 103 -14.13 11.19 14.01
N ALA A 104 -13.50 12.02 13.20
CA ALA A 104 -14.18 12.77 12.15
C ALA A 104 -14.63 11.88 10.99
N TRP A 105 -13.87 10.85 10.67
CA TRP A 105 -14.17 9.96 9.54
C TRP A 105 -15.40 9.06 9.77
N ILE A 106 -15.74 8.76 11.04
CA ILE A 106 -16.91 7.94 11.36
C ILE A 106 -18.24 8.69 11.18
N GLN A 107 -18.21 10.03 11.26
CA GLN A 107 -19.42 10.86 11.27
C GLN A 107 -19.75 11.50 9.91
N SER A 108 -18.81 11.50 8.97
CA SER A 108 -19.05 12.07 7.66
C SER A 108 -19.87 11.13 6.78
N LYS A 109 -21.04 11.57 6.31
CA LYS A 109 -21.84 10.85 5.30
C LYS A 109 -21.30 11.04 3.89
N ASN A 110 -20.37 11.96 3.68
CA ASN A 110 -19.74 12.28 2.42
C ASN A 110 -18.27 11.91 2.49
N GLU A 111 -17.67 11.58 1.35
CA GLU A 111 -16.25 11.25 1.27
C GLU A 111 -15.41 12.48 1.55
N SER A 112 -14.46 12.34 2.50
CA SER A 112 -13.39 13.30 2.72
C SER A 112 -12.45 13.27 1.51
N SER A 113 -12.21 14.41 0.90
CA SER A 113 -11.29 14.56 -0.23
C SER A 113 -10.10 15.42 0.19
N LEU A 114 -8.91 14.90 -0.05
CA LEU A 114 -7.64 15.55 0.24
C LEU A 114 -6.78 15.50 -1.03
N THR A 115 -6.31 16.66 -1.47
CA THR A 115 -5.39 16.76 -2.61
C THR A 115 -4.11 17.44 -2.19
N VAL A 116 -2.98 16.80 -2.43
CA VAL A 116 -1.64 17.36 -2.21
C VAL A 116 -1.01 17.61 -3.58
N ILE A 117 -0.64 18.84 -3.83
CA ILE A 117 -0.01 19.28 -5.08
C ILE A 117 1.48 19.52 -4.79
N LEU A 118 2.32 18.88 -5.58
CA LEU A 118 3.78 19.01 -5.52
C LEU A 118 4.30 19.61 -6.83
N PRO A 119 5.19 20.61 -6.80
CA PRO A 119 5.84 21.09 -8.00
C PRO A 119 6.56 20.00 -8.78
N GLU A 120 6.56 20.11 -10.11
CA GLU A 120 7.27 19.16 -10.96
C GLU A 120 8.76 19.09 -10.58
N GLY A 121 9.29 17.86 -10.49
CA GLY A 121 10.67 17.61 -10.09
C GLY A 121 10.93 17.65 -8.58
N THR A 122 9.90 17.83 -7.74
CA THR A 122 10.04 17.75 -6.29
C THR A 122 10.57 16.38 -5.88
N VAL A 123 11.58 16.39 -5.01
CA VAL A 123 12.12 15.20 -4.34
C VAL A 123 11.96 15.39 -2.85
N LEU A 124 11.06 14.65 -2.24
CA LEU A 124 10.89 14.67 -0.79
C LEU A 124 12.05 13.93 -0.11
N GLN A 125 12.42 14.36 1.09
CA GLN A 125 13.35 13.62 1.92
C GLN A 125 12.67 12.38 2.51
N ASN A 126 11.47 12.57 3.07
CA ASN A 126 10.63 11.49 3.57
C ASN A 126 9.21 11.70 3.09
N PHE A 127 8.57 10.61 2.74
CA PHE A 127 7.14 10.51 2.50
C PHE A 127 6.59 9.41 3.38
N ASP A 128 5.68 9.76 4.28
CA ASP A 128 5.03 8.88 5.24
C ASP A 128 3.52 8.99 5.07
N LEU A 129 2.87 7.87 4.83
CA LEU A 129 1.45 7.78 4.52
C LEU A 129 0.76 6.71 5.37
N ASP A 130 -0.05 7.14 6.34
CA ASP A 130 -0.95 6.28 7.11
C ASP A 130 -2.40 6.58 6.73
N VAL A 131 -3.06 5.60 6.12
CA VAL A 131 -4.46 5.70 5.69
C VAL A 131 -5.25 4.50 6.18
N GLY A 132 -6.20 4.74 7.07
CA GLY A 132 -7.07 3.68 7.57
C GLY A 132 -7.93 3.04 6.47
N ALA A 133 -8.64 3.86 5.67
CA ALA A 133 -9.47 3.37 4.56
C ALA A 133 -9.64 4.41 3.45
N GLY A 134 -9.90 3.96 2.21
CA GLY A 134 -10.26 4.89 1.15
C GLY A 134 -9.71 4.60 -0.23
N ARG A 135 -9.51 5.66 -0.99
CA ARG A 135 -8.88 5.61 -2.31
C ARG A 135 -7.69 6.56 -2.35
N ILE A 136 -6.58 6.06 -2.82
CA ILE A 136 -5.33 6.82 -2.93
C ILE A 136 -4.88 6.81 -4.38
N VAL A 137 -4.67 7.98 -4.94
CA VAL A 137 -4.16 8.18 -6.30
C VAL A 137 -2.87 9.00 -6.21
N ILE A 138 -1.78 8.46 -6.73
CA ILE A 138 -0.49 9.14 -6.82
C ILE A 138 -0.13 9.25 -8.30
N THR A 139 -0.15 10.46 -8.85
CA THR A 139 0.24 10.63 -10.26
C THR A 139 1.75 10.56 -10.41
N HIS A 140 2.48 11.26 -9.55
CA HIS A 140 3.94 11.23 -9.53
C HIS A 140 4.48 11.55 -8.14
N LEU A 141 5.29 10.66 -7.60
CA LEU A 141 5.97 10.88 -6.33
C LEU A 141 7.42 10.42 -6.41
N THR A 142 8.32 11.29 -5.98
CA THR A 142 9.72 10.96 -5.78
C THR A 142 10.13 11.34 -4.36
N ALA A 143 10.69 10.38 -3.63
CA ALA A 143 11.23 10.62 -2.30
C ALA A 143 12.54 9.84 -2.08
N GLU A 144 13.33 10.26 -1.10
CA GLU A 144 14.48 9.48 -0.66
C GLU A 144 14.02 8.23 0.10
N THR A 145 13.12 8.42 1.07
CA THR A 145 12.51 7.34 1.85
C THR A 145 10.99 7.41 1.72
N VAL A 146 10.37 6.26 1.53
CA VAL A 146 8.91 6.10 1.42
C VAL A 146 8.45 5.10 2.47
N GLU A 147 7.46 5.47 3.27
CA GLU A 147 6.75 4.61 4.20
C GLU A 147 5.25 4.69 3.91
N ILE A 148 4.60 3.55 3.76
CA ILE A 148 3.17 3.47 3.40
C ILE A 148 2.51 2.44 4.28
N ASP A 149 1.57 2.87 5.12
CA ASP A 149 0.74 2.03 5.96
C ASP A 149 -0.73 2.18 5.58
N ILE A 150 -1.35 1.12 5.10
CA ILE A 150 -2.71 1.16 4.59
C ILE A 150 -3.55 0.04 5.20
N GLY A 151 -4.62 0.41 5.91
CA GLY A 151 -5.56 -0.55 6.47
C GLY A 151 -6.43 -1.22 5.41
N ALA A 152 -7.34 -0.48 4.77
CA ALA A 152 -8.25 -1.01 3.76
C ALA A 152 -8.54 0.01 2.65
N ALA A 153 -7.78 -0.03 1.56
CA ALA A 153 -7.91 0.97 0.51
C ALA A 153 -7.61 0.42 -0.89
N LYS A 154 -7.92 1.25 -1.89
CA LYS A 154 -7.40 1.11 -3.23
C LYS A 154 -6.31 2.15 -3.46
N LEU A 155 -5.08 1.71 -3.76
CA LEU A 155 -3.96 2.57 -4.12
C LEU A 155 -3.63 2.40 -5.60
N GLU A 156 -3.55 3.51 -6.33
CA GLU A 156 -3.11 3.58 -7.71
C GLU A 156 -1.98 4.64 -7.83
N ALA A 157 -0.75 4.19 -8.02
CA ALA A 157 0.39 5.06 -8.31
C ALA A 157 0.80 4.91 -9.79
N GLU A 158 0.72 5.99 -10.54
CA GLU A 158 1.23 6.01 -11.92
C GLU A 158 2.76 5.98 -11.95
N TYR A 159 3.40 6.75 -11.06
CA TYR A 159 4.84 6.72 -10.87
C TYR A 159 5.24 6.91 -9.40
N LEU A 160 6.04 5.98 -8.87
CA LEU A 160 6.58 6.03 -7.51
C LEU A 160 8.08 5.77 -7.51
N CYS A 161 8.86 6.72 -7.01
CA CYS A 161 10.32 6.60 -6.91
C CYS A 161 10.78 6.73 -5.46
N ALA A 162 11.32 5.66 -4.92
CA ALA A 162 12.00 5.62 -3.61
C ALA A 162 13.49 5.42 -3.83
N LYS A 163 14.29 6.47 -3.58
CA LYS A 163 15.73 6.48 -3.92
C LYS A 163 16.62 5.74 -2.94
N LYS A 164 16.17 5.55 -1.69
CA LYS A 164 16.94 4.86 -0.64
C LYS A 164 16.23 3.63 -0.09
N ARG A 165 14.96 3.77 0.25
CA ARG A 165 14.15 2.69 0.81
C ARG A 165 12.67 2.96 0.56
N ILE A 166 11.92 1.89 0.37
CA ILE A 166 10.47 1.87 0.52
C ILE A 166 10.09 0.73 1.45
N ASP A 167 9.18 1.06 2.38
CA ASP A 167 8.55 0.16 3.35
C ASP A 167 7.05 0.31 3.19
N ALA A 168 6.32 -0.79 2.98
CA ALA A 168 4.90 -0.70 2.69
C ALA A 168 4.11 -1.85 3.33
N ASP A 169 3.30 -1.49 4.33
CA ASP A 169 2.32 -2.38 4.97
C ASP A 169 0.94 -2.18 4.36
N LEU A 170 0.51 -3.14 3.55
CA LEU A 170 -0.71 -3.05 2.77
C LEU A 170 -1.75 -4.06 3.27
N GLY A 171 -2.72 -3.60 4.04
CA GLY A 171 -3.72 -4.46 4.69
C GLY A 171 -4.68 -5.15 3.73
N ALA A 172 -5.79 -4.52 3.34
CA ALA A 172 -6.77 -5.13 2.44
C ALA A 172 -7.13 -4.19 1.26
N GLY A 173 -7.12 -4.70 0.06
CA GLY A 173 -7.52 -3.92 -1.13
C GLY A 173 -6.78 -4.24 -2.41
N ASP A 174 -6.85 -3.30 -3.34
CA ASP A 174 -6.15 -3.38 -4.62
C ASP A 174 -5.03 -2.34 -4.66
N PHE A 175 -3.79 -2.79 -4.83
CA PHE A 175 -2.61 -1.92 -4.84
C PHE A 175 -1.91 -2.01 -6.19
N THR A 176 -1.71 -0.87 -6.82
CA THR A 176 -1.12 -0.79 -8.15
C THR A 176 -0.03 0.28 -8.20
N ILE A 177 1.19 -0.12 -8.55
CA ILE A 177 2.27 0.79 -8.95
C ILE A 177 2.57 0.49 -10.42
N ARG A 178 2.28 1.46 -11.32
CA ARG A 178 2.38 1.25 -12.78
C ARG A 178 3.77 1.44 -13.32
N ALA A 179 4.54 2.33 -12.70
CA ALA A 179 5.96 2.55 -13.03
C ALA A 179 6.69 3.09 -11.80
N GLY A 180 8.01 2.86 -11.73
CA GLY A 180 8.79 3.42 -10.65
C GLY A 180 10.21 2.89 -10.54
N TYR A 181 10.89 3.42 -9.52
CA TYR A 181 12.19 2.95 -9.07
C TYR A 181 12.11 2.71 -7.56
N LEU A 182 12.30 1.47 -7.14
CA LEU A 182 12.16 1.04 -5.77
C LEU A 182 13.50 0.52 -5.25
N LYS A 183 14.15 1.32 -4.40
CA LYS A 183 15.39 0.92 -3.74
C LYS A 183 15.08 0.17 -2.46
N SER A 184 15.66 -1.02 -2.33
CA SER A 184 15.52 -1.89 -1.15
C SER A 184 14.06 -1.97 -0.67
N PRO A 185 13.13 -2.43 -1.54
CA PRO A 185 11.73 -2.52 -1.21
C PRO A 185 11.47 -3.59 -0.14
N ASP A 186 10.59 -3.26 0.79
CA ASP A 186 10.05 -4.13 1.83
C ASP A 186 8.54 -4.01 1.81
N PHE A 187 7.84 -5.07 1.40
CA PHE A 187 6.40 -5.05 1.20
C PHE A 187 5.72 -6.17 1.97
N ASP A 188 4.91 -5.80 2.95
CA ASP A 188 3.98 -6.69 3.62
C ASP A 188 2.59 -6.57 2.97
N LEU A 189 2.19 -7.58 2.20
CA LEU A 189 0.99 -7.59 1.39
C LEU A 189 -0.10 -8.44 2.08
N GLY A 190 -1.15 -7.79 2.59
CA GLY A 190 -2.22 -8.44 3.33
C GLY A 190 -3.20 -9.24 2.46
N VAL A 191 -4.37 -8.69 2.15
CA VAL A 191 -5.45 -9.39 1.42
C VAL A 191 -5.88 -8.59 0.20
N GLY A 192 -5.77 -9.17 -0.98
CA GLY A 192 -6.28 -8.55 -2.21
C GLY A 192 -5.43 -8.79 -3.44
N LYS A 193 -5.40 -7.80 -4.32
CA LYS A 193 -4.57 -7.83 -5.52
C LYS A 193 -3.51 -6.75 -5.49
N THR A 194 -2.26 -7.17 -5.67
CA THR A 194 -1.12 -6.24 -5.80
C THR A 194 -0.49 -6.38 -7.17
N THR A 195 -0.30 -5.26 -7.85
CA THR A 195 0.38 -5.18 -9.14
C THR A 195 1.46 -4.13 -9.07
N ILE A 196 2.73 -4.53 -9.23
CA ILE A 196 3.88 -3.63 -9.18
C ILE A 196 4.67 -3.78 -10.46
N THR A 197 4.89 -2.66 -11.15
CA THR A 197 5.81 -2.58 -12.29
C THR A 197 6.86 -1.52 -11.99
N ALA A 198 8.11 -1.94 -11.76
CA ALA A 198 9.16 -1.02 -11.34
C ALA A 198 10.57 -1.57 -11.61
N THR A 199 11.57 -0.70 -11.59
CA THR A 199 12.96 -1.11 -11.37
C THR A 199 13.14 -1.39 -9.89
N VAL A 200 13.55 -2.60 -9.53
CA VAL A 200 13.93 -2.98 -8.17
C VAL A 200 15.45 -2.91 -8.05
N ASP A 201 15.98 -2.07 -7.18
CA ASP A 201 17.41 -1.93 -6.97
C ASP A 201 17.78 -2.23 -5.52
N GLY A 202 18.84 -3.02 -5.34
CA GLY A 202 19.22 -3.60 -4.05
C GLY A 202 18.45 -4.89 -3.75
N ASP A 203 18.52 -5.31 -2.50
CA ASP A 203 17.74 -6.45 -2.02
C ASP A 203 16.31 -6.01 -1.72
N GLY A 204 15.34 -6.85 -2.04
CA GLY A 204 13.92 -6.60 -1.80
C GLY A 204 13.24 -7.79 -1.16
N ASP A 205 12.29 -7.53 -0.28
CA ASP A 205 11.45 -8.50 0.39
C ASP A 205 9.97 -8.23 0.04
N PHE A 206 9.23 -9.31 -0.29
CA PHE A 206 7.80 -9.28 -0.62
C PHE A 206 7.12 -10.42 0.12
N ASP A 207 6.49 -10.09 1.25
CA ASP A 207 5.71 -11.02 2.04
C ASP A 207 4.24 -10.98 1.63
N CYS A 208 3.77 -12.05 1.00
CA CYS A 208 2.46 -12.11 0.39
C CYS A 208 1.46 -12.82 1.30
N GLY A 209 0.38 -12.13 1.70
CA GLY A 209 -0.69 -12.69 2.52
C GLY A 209 -1.68 -13.55 1.74
N VAL A 210 -2.84 -13.03 1.39
CA VAL A 210 -3.91 -13.78 0.70
C VAL A 210 -4.35 -13.04 -0.57
N GLY A 211 -4.15 -13.64 -1.72
CA GLY A 211 -4.60 -13.05 -2.99
C GLY A 211 -3.69 -13.27 -4.18
N GLU A 212 -3.58 -12.26 -5.01
CA GLU A 212 -2.78 -12.28 -6.24
C GLU A 212 -1.73 -11.17 -6.21
N VAL A 213 -0.48 -11.53 -6.50
CA VAL A 213 0.63 -10.57 -6.62
C VAL A 213 1.28 -10.72 -7.98
N ASP A 214 1.27 -9.63 -8.74
CA ASP A 214 1.95 -9.51 -10.03
C ASP A 214 3.10 -8.51 -9.91
N LEU A 215 4.34 -9.00 -9.86
CA LEU A 215 5.55 -8.19 -9.83
C LEU A 215 6.25 -8.22 -11.18
N THR A 216 6.32 -7.08 -11.86
CA THR A 216 7.06 -6.91 -13.10
C THR A 216 8.28 -6.04 -12.87
N ILE A 217 9.47 -6.60 -13.06
CA ILE A 217 10.73 -5.93 -12.80
C ILE A 217 11.34 -5.44 -14.13
N TYR A 218 11.60 -4.14 -14.25
CA TYR A 218 12.40 -3.61 -15.36
C TYR A 218 13.87 -4.00 -15.18
N GLY A 219 14.43 -4.69 -16.16
CA GLY A 219 15.84 -5.09 -16.19
C GLY A 219 16.05 -6.53 -16.64
N SER A 220 17.31 -6.94 -16.64
CA SER A 220 17.70 -8.28 -17.06
C SER A 220 17.50 -9.29 -15.90
N PRO A 221 16.86 -10.46 -16.15
CA PRO A 221 16.80 -11.54 -15.16
C PRO A 221 18.19 -11.96 -14.64
N ALA A 222 19.24 -11.75 -15.44
CA ALA A 222 20.60 -12.08 -15.05
C ALA A 222 21.15 -11.23 -13.90
N ASP A 223 20.57 -10.05 -13.64
CA ASP A 223 20.98 -9.17 -12.56
C ASP A 223 20.41 -9.56 -11.20
N TYR A 224 19.45 -10.50 -11.19
CA TYR A 224 18.68 -10.87 -10.01
C TYR A 224 18.88 -12.30 -9.55
N THR A 225 18.69 -12.49 -8.28
CA THR A 225 18.53 -13.80 -7.61
C THR A 225 17.17 -13.81 -6.93
N ILE A 226 16.22 -14.58 -7.45
CA ILE A 226 14.88 -14.73 -6.85
C ILE A 226 14.91 -15.89 -5.87
N ARG A 227 14.53 -15.63 -4.61
CA ARG A 227 14.38 -16.65 -3.57
C ARG A 227 12.92 -16.79 -3.23
N ALA A 228 12.36 -17.96 -3.49
CA ALA A 228 10.93 -18.20 -3.30
C ALA A 228 10.69 -19.14 -2.12
N SER A 229 9.85 -18.71 -1.19
CA SER A 229 9.29 -19.54 -0.13
C SER A 229 7.79 -19.66 -0.36
N ARG A 230 7.30 -20.86 -0.65
CA ARG A 230 5.93 -21.08 -1.10
C ARG A 230 5.00 -21.47 0.04
N GLY A 231 3.92 -20.68 0.22
CA GLY A 231 2.82 -21.03 1.10
C GLY A 231 1.79 -22.00 0.44
N ILE A 232 0.50 -21.68 0.55
CA ILE A 232 -0.60 -22.44 -0.06
C ILE A 232 -0.98 -21.74 -1.36
N GLY A 233 -0.27 -22.06 -2.46
CA GLY A 233 -0.53 -21.42 -3.73
C GLY A 233 0.52 -21.75 -4.77
N ASP A 234 0.64 -20.89 -5.77
CA ASP A 234 1.61 -21.03 -6.85
C ASP A 234 2.49 -19.78 -6.94
N ILE A 235 3.81 -19.99 -7.05
CA ILE A 235 4.74 -18.91 -7.38
C ILE A 235 5.30 -19.20 -8.76
N ARG A 236 5.28 -18.20 -9.64
CA ARG A 236 5.82 -18.27 -10.99
C ARG A 236 6.87 -17.20 -11.22
N VAL A 237 7.94 -17.58 -11.88
CA VAL A 237 8.97 -16.66 -12.38
C VAL A 237 9.11 -16.86 -13.88
N ASP A 238 8.86 -15.81 -14.68
CA ASP A 238 8.78 -15.85 -16.15
C ASP A 238 7.89 -17.00 -16.66
N GLY A 239 6.71 -17.15 -16.03
CA GLY A 239 5.71 -18.16 -16.38
C GLY A 239 6.05 -19.60 -15.93
N ARG A 240 7.20 -19.84 -15.31
CA ARG A 240 7.60 -21.15 -14.80
C ARG A 240 7.25 -21.28 -13.33
N SER A 241 6.57 -22.35 -12.97
CA SER A 241 6.24 -22.67 -11.58
C SER A 241 7.52 -22.97 -10.79
N VAL A 242 7.58 -22.46 -9.56
CA VAL A 242 8.74 -22.52 -8.67
C VAL A 242 8.37 -23.33 -7.44
N SER A 243 9.27 -24.18 -6.97
CA SER A 243 9.09 -24.99 -5.77
C SER A 243 9.49 -24.21 -4.51
N ASP A 244 9.01 -24.69 -3.37
CA ASP A 244 9.40 -24.12 -2.07
C ASP A 244 10.92 -24.24 -1.85
N GLY A 245 11.53 -23.12 -1.49
CA GLY A 245 12.97 -23.02 -1.27
C GLY A 245 13.82 -22.89 -2.54
N ASP A 246 13.22 -22.81 -3.72
CA ASP A 246 13.97 -22.62 -4.97
C ASP A 246 14.67 -21.26 -5.01
N VAL A 247 15.84 -21.27 -5.63
CA VAL A 247 16.64 -20.08 -5.93
C VAL A 247 16.83 -20.00 -7.45
N ILE A 248 16.35 -18.92 -8.06
CA ILE A 248 16.39 -18.71 -9.50
C ILE A 248 17.30 -17.54 -9.83
N GLY A 249 18.23 -17.75 -10.74
CA GLY A 249 19.25 -16.78 -11.10
C GLY A 249 20.45 -16.76 -10.14
N ASN A 250 21.40 -15.89 -10.43
CA ASN A 250 22.64 -15.71 -9.68
C ASN A 250 23.14 -14.25 -9.75
N GLY A 251 22.23 -13.32 -10.00
CA GLY A 251 22.53 -11.90 -10.01
C GLY A 251 22.84 -11.35 -8.62
N SER A 252 23.34 -10.13 -8.58
CA SER A 252 23.77 -9.47 -7.34
C SER A 252 22.62 -8.90 -6.50
N ARG A 253 21.44 -8.70 -7.11
CA ARG A 253 20.25 -8.19 -6.42
C ARG A 253 19.39 -9.36 -6.00
N THR A 254 19.05 -9.46 -4.72
CA THR A 254 18.21 -10.55 -4.20
C THR A 254 16.78 -10.06 -4.01
N VAL A 255 15.82 -10.72 -4.64
CA VAL A 255 14.39 -10.51 -4.38
C VAL A 255 13.87 -11.76 -3.67
N ARG A 256 13.43 -11.59 -2.42
CA ARG A 256 12.80 -12.62 -1.61
C ARG A 256 11.31 -12.52 -1.75
N ILE A 257 10.66 -13.66 -1.92
CA ILE A 257 9.22 -13.75 -2.08
C ILE A 257 8.72 -14.84 -1.14
N SER A 258 7.95 -14.41 -0.15
CA SER A 258 7.25 -15.31 0.75
C SER A 258 5.78 -15.39 0.33
N GLY A 259 5.39 -16.50 -0.26
CA GLY A 259 4.01 -16.72 -0.72
C GLY A 259 3.09 -17.15 0.43
N GLY A 260 1.96 -16.46 0.58
CA GLY A 260 0.88 -16.83 1.51
C GLY A 260 -0.12 -17.80 0.90
N VAL A 261 -1.37 -17.37 0.72
CA VAL A 261 -2.46 -18.15 0.08
C VAL A 261 -2.90 -17.47 -1.21
N GLY A 262 -2.60 -18.08 -2.36
CA GLY A 262 -2.98 -17.50 -3.65
C GLY A 262 -1.92 -17.70 -4.73
N SER A 263 -1.66 -16.66 -5.53
CA SER A 263 -0.68 -16.74 -6.62
C SER A 263 0.26 -15.54 -6.61
N VAL A 264 1.54 -15.81 -6.86
CA VAL A 264 2.54 -14.78 -7.08
C VAL A 264 3.18 -15.00 -8.45
N SER A 265 3.21 -13.96 -9.26
CA SER A 265 3.85 -13.95 -10.55
C SER A 265 4.96 -12.90 -10.58
N VAL A 266 6.16 -13.31 -10.92
CA VAL A 266 7.30 -12.43 -11.17
C VAL A 266 7.69 -12.51 -12.62
N SER A 267 7.79 -11.39 -13.27
CA SER A 267 8.21 -11.29 -14.66
C SER A 267 9.26 -10.19 -14.85
N PHE A 268 10.05 -10.30 -15.89
CA PHE A 268 11.05 -9.31 -16.25
C PHE A 268 10.70 -8.65 -17.57
N LEU A 269 10.81 -7.32 -17.61
CA LEU A 269 10.72 -6.53 -18.85
C LEU A 269 12.12 -6.00 -19.17
N GLN A 270 12.64 -6.39 -20.32
CA GLN A 270 13.85 -5.83 -20.89
C GLN A 270 13.46 -4.72 -21.87
N ASP A 271 14.14 -3.58 -21.81
CA ASP A 271 14.02 -2.48 -22.78
C ASP A 271 14.47 -2.93 -24.20
#